data_f54938e5a39dcdceab97b5de643fcef1
#
_entry.id   f54938e5a39dcdceab97b5de643fcef1
#
_cell.length_a   1.000
_cell.length_b   1.000
_cell.length_c   1.000
_cell.angle_alpha   90.00
_cell.angle_beta   90.00
_cell.angle_gamma   90.00
#
_symmetry.space_group_name_H-M   'P 1'
#
loop_
_entity.id
_entity.type
_entity.pdbx_description
1 polymer ?
#
loop_
_entity_poly.entity_id
_entity_poly.type
_entity_poly.pdbx_seq_one_letter_code
_entity_poly.pdbx_strand_id
1 'polypeptide(L)'
;MQILGVLAFVVALLLSVMIHEFGHYLTAKRYGMKVSEFFLGFGTRIFSMQRGETEFGIKAIPAGGYCRIEGMTPGDVMPVGEENRAFYKASSGRKLIVLGAGSFLHFVIGYLLLFTLFAGIGTTQALPIIAEVIKGSAAQSAGIMVGDEVTSIDGKKVTDWYKDVTVIRNSQGRELTLGIKRAGQELIITAAPTLETIDGQERFLLGIINEVGLKRTGVVTSFKNAGVVTKDFLFESVKSLAKLPSKIPELWGQTVNGEERDVNGLVGVVGVARVSGQAVSSDELSAMERLATFVLIIASLNIFVGIFNLLPILPLDGGHMAVTIADEIRAFIARLRGRSRPAAIDVTVLTPITMVVFVILAALTLLLLVADIVNPLVLNL
;
A
#
# COMPACT_ATOMS: atom_id res chain seq x y z
N MET A 1 4.62 -18.51 15.47
CA MET A 1 4.72 -17.10 15.05
C MET A 1 3.97 -16.84 13.74
N GLN A 2 4.09 -17.68 12.71
CA GLN A 2 3.41 -17.48 11.41
C GLN A 2 1.89 -17.30 11.51
N ILE A 3 1.19 -18.15 12.29
CA ILE A 3 -0.26 -18.03 12.51
C ILE A 3 -0.62 -16.68 13.14
N LEU A 4 0.19 -16.19 14.07
CA LEU A 4 -0.02 -14.87 14.69
C LEU A 4 0.08 -13.74 13.66
N GLY A 5 1.06 -13.80 12.74
CA GLY A 5 1.20 -12.83 11.66
C GLY A 5 0.02 -12.85 10.69
N VAL A 6 -0.49 -14.05 10.35
CA VAL A 6 -1.70 -14.19 9.52
C VAL A 6 -2.92 -13.59 10.24
N LEU A 7 -3.11 -13.89 11.52
CA LEU A 7 -4.22 -13.34 12.30
C LEU A 7 -4.13 -11.81 12.43
N ALA A 8 -2.92 -11.30 12.70
CA ALA A 8 -2.68 -9.85 12.74
C ALA A 8 -3.01 -9.18 11.40
N PHE A 9 -2.64 -9.80 10.27
CA PHE A 9 -3.00 -9.31 8.94
C PHE A 9 -4.52 -9.29 8.73
N VAL A 10 -5.22 -10.37 9.07
CA VAL A 10 -6.70 -10.43 8.94
C VAL A 10 -7.37 -9.33 9.76
N VAL A 11 -6.94 -9.14 11.01
CA VAL A 11 -7.45 -8.06 11.86
C VAL A 11 -7.16 -6.68 11.25
N ALA A 12 -5.94 -6.45 10.77
CA ALA A 12 -5.56 -5.19 10.12
C ALA A 12 -6.39 -4.93 8.86
N LEU A 13 -6.64 -5.97 8.05
CA LEU A 13 -7.49 -5.88 6.85
C LEU A 13 -8.93 -5.51 7.23
N LEU A 14 -9.53 -6.19 8.21
CA LEU A 14 -10.89 -5.91 8.67
C LEU A 14 -11.01 -4.49 9.23
N LEU A 15 -10.02 -4.03 10.00
CA LEU A 15 -9.95 -2.65 10.48
C LEU A 15 -9.85 -1.65 9.32
N SER A 16 -9.02 -1.92 8.31
CA SER A 16 -8.89 -1.08 7.12
C SER A 16 -10.21 -0.94 6.39
N VAL A 17 -10.94 -2.04 6.18
CA VAL A 17 -12.29 -2.02 5.56
C VAL A 17 -13.27 -1.22 6.43
N MET A 18 -13.29 -1.43 7.74
CA MET A 18 -14.20 -0.69 8.61
C MET A 18 -13.90 0.82 8.63
N ILE A 19 -12.64 1.22 8.52
CA ILE A 19 -12.26 2.63 8.43
C ILE A 19 -12.68 3.21 7.06
N HIS A 20 -12.59 2.43 5.98
CA HIS A 20 -13.16 2.80 4.69
C HIS A 20 -14.66 3.11 4.81
N GLU A 21 -15.45 2.16 5.34
CA GLU A 21 -16.89 2.34 5.56
C GLU A 21 -17.19 3.52 6.50
N PHE A 22 -16.31 3.75 7.48
CA PHE A 22 -16.43 4.90 8.39
C PHE A 22 -16.28 6.23 7.66
N GLY A 23 -15.49 6.29 6.58
CA GLY A 23 -15.39 7.46 5.71
C GLY A 23 -16.74 7.82 5.08
N HIS A 24 -17.43 6.83 4.51
CA HIS A 24 -18.78 6.99 3.95
C HIS A 24 -19.79 7.39 5.02
N TYR A 25 -19.78 6.69 6.16
CA TYR A 25 -20.64 6.99 7.29
C TYR A 25 -20.50 8.44 7.76
N LEU A 26 -19.25 8.87 8.05
CA LEU A 26 -18.99 10.20 8.61
C LEU A 26 -19.42 11.32 7.66
N THR A 27 -19.11 11.19 6.37
CA THR A 27 -19.43 12.20 5.36
C THR A 27 -20.91 12.21 5.00
N ALA A 28 -21.57 11.05 4.89
CA ALA A 28 -23.01 10.95 4.69
C ALA A 28 -23.78 11.62 5.84
N LYS A 29 -23.42 11.32 7.09
CA LYS A 29 -24.01 11.94 8.28
C LYS A 29 -23.75 13.45 8.32
N ARG A 30 -22.54 13.90 7.96
CA ARG A 30 -22.17 15.33 7.91
C ARG A 30 -23.04 16.11 6.93
N TYR A 31 -23.47 15.46 5.83
CA TYR A 31 -24.35 16.07 4.83
C TYR A 31 -25.83 15.78 5.04
N GLY A 32 -26.22 15.21 6.20
CA GLY A 32 -27.61 14.96 6.58
C GLY A 32 -28.27 13.78 5.84
N MET A 33 -27.50 12.96 5.15
CA MET A 33 -28.03 11.75 4.52
C MET A 33 -28.41 10.72 5.58
N LYS A 34 -29.41 9.87 5.28
CA LYS A 34 -29.82 8.81 6.19
C LYS A 34 -28.88 7.62 6.05
N VAL A 35 -28.29 7.22 7.16
CA VAL A 35 -27.48 5.99 7.28
C VAL A 35 -28.19 5.07 8.24
N SER A 36 -28.67 3.92 7.75
CA SER A 36 -29.44 2.97 8.55
C SER A 36 -28.59 1.88 9.18
N GLU A 37 -27.55 1.39 8.49
CA GLU A 37 -26.74 0.28 8.96
C GLU A 37 -25.24 0.57 8.80
N PHE A 38 -24.44 0.10 9.76
CA PHE A 38 -22.99 0.09 9.74
C PHE A 38 -22.49 -1.22 10.33
N PHE A 39 -22.07 -2.17 9.49
CA PHE A 39 -21.76 -3.52 9.91
C PHE A 39 -20.39 -4.01 9.43
N LEU A 40 -19.73 -4.77 10.33
CA LEU A 40 -18.65 -5.66 9.92
C LEU A 40 -19.26 -7.00 9.52
N GLY A 41 -18.96 -7.47 8.31
CA GLY A 41 -19.40 -8.77 7.80
C GLY A 41 -20.77 -8.76 7.13
N PHE A 42 -21.15 -9.96 6.68
CA PHE A 42 -22.42 -10.25 5.99
C PHE A 42 -23.15 -11.43 6.63
N GLY A 43 -24.39 -11.69 6.17
CA GLY A 43 -25.22 -12.82 6.66
C GLY A 43 -25.98 -12.50 7.93
N THR A 44 -26.11 -13.48 8.83
CA THR A 44 -26.89 -13.35 10.07
C THR A 44 -26.19 -12.43 11.08
N ARG A 45 -26.99 -11.65 11.82
CA ARG A 45 -26.48 -10.78 12.89
C ARG A 45 -26.02 -11.61 14.08
N ILE A 46 -24.77 -11.38 14.54
CA ILE A 46 -24.24 -11.93 15.78
C ILE A 46 -24.51 -10.96 16.92
N PHE A 47 -24.21 -9.69 16.70
CA PHE A 47 -24.38 -8.62 17.67
C PHE A 47 -24.74 -7.33 16.96
N SER A 48 -25.68 -6.56 17.50
CA SER A 48 -25.93 -5.20 17.03
C SER A 48 -26.41 -4.30 18.16
N MET A 49 -26.20 -3.01 17.99
CA MET A 49 -26.69 -1.95 18.86
C MET A 49 -27.19 -0.78 18.04
N GLN A 50 -28.34 -0.24 18.43
CA GLN A 50 -28.89 0.98 17.83
C GLN A 50 -28.27 2.22 18.48
N ARG A 51 -27.72 3.12 17.65
CA ARG A 51 -27.23 4.41 18.13
C ARG A 51 -27.79 5.52 17.24
N GLY A 52 -28.80 6.20 17.77
CA GLY A 52 -29.61 7.14 17.00
C GLY A 52 -30.38 6.41 15.89
N GLU A 53 -30.23 6.84 14.64
CA GLU A 53 -30.90 6.24 13.49
C GLU A 53 -30.09 5.11 12.81
N THR A 54 -28.86 4.85 13.27
CA THR A 54 -27.95 3.88 12.67
C THR A 54 -27.81 2.67 13.58
N GLU A 55 -27.96 1.47 13.00
CA GLU A 55 -27.66 0.21 13.65
C GLU A 55 -26.20 -0.19 13.37
N PHE A 56 -25.42 -0.38 14.43
CA PHE A 56 -24.02 -0.82 14.35
C PHE A 56 -23.93 -2.28 14.79
N GLY A 57 -23.11 -3.08 14.12
CA GLY A 57 -22.99 -4.46 14.53
C GLY A 57 -21.97 -5.30 13.76
N ILE A 58 -22.00 -6.60 14.09
CA ILE A 58 -21.15 -7.64 13.52
C ILE A 58 -22.06 -8.76 13.00
N LYS A 59 -21.78 -9.22 11.79
CA LYS A 59 -22.44 -10.35 11.12
C LYS A 59 -21.53 -11.58 11.03
N ALA A 60 -22.10 -12.73 10.75
CA ALA A 60 -21.45 -14.03 10.87
C ALA A 60 -20.31 -14.29 9.89
N ILE A 61 -20.34 -13.67 8.72
CA ILE A 61 -19.33 -13.86 7.66
C ILE A 61 -18.43 -12.61 7.60
N PRO A 62 -17.20 -12.64 8.16
CA PRO A 62 -16.34 -11.45 8.23
C PRO A 62 -15.61 -11.21 6.91
N ALA A 63 -16.32 -11.23 5.78
CA ALA A 63 -15.78 -11.06 4.43
C ALA A 63 -15.88 -9.60 3.94
N GLY A 64 -15.73 -8.62 4.85
CA GLY A 64 -15.81 -7.21 4.52
C GLY A 64 -16.63 -6.42 5.53
N GLY A 65 -17.05 -5.22 5.15
CA GLY A 65 -17.97 -4.36 5.91
C GLY A 65 -18.89 -3.62 4.97
N TYR A 66 -19.87 -2.92 5.50
CA TYR A 66 -20.69 -2.02 4.70
C TYR A 66 -21.33 -0.90 5.54
N CYS A 67 -21.55 0.21 4.88
CA CYS A 67 -22.29 1.35 5.36
C CYS A 67 -23.52 1.55 4.46
N ARG A 68 -24.74 1.34 4.99
CA ARG A 68 -25.97 1.49 4.23
C ARG A 68 -26.47 2.91 4.26
N ILE A 69 -26.21 3.64 3.19
CA ILE A 69 -26.76 4.96 2.94
C ILE A 69 -28.07 4.77 2.18
N GLU A 70 -29.16 5.33 2.68
CA GLU A 70 -30.49 5.14 2.10
C GLU A 70 -30.70 6.03 0.86
N GLY A 71 -31.51 5.53 -0.07
CA GLY A 71 -31.81 6.26 -1.29
C GLY A 71 -30.65 6.41 -2.24
N MET A 72 -29.91 5.33 -2.51
CA MET A 72 -28.82 5.34 -3.50
C MET A 72 -29.34 5.62 -4.91
N THR A 73 -30.53 5.12 -5.20
CA THR A 73 -31.21 5.32 -6.50
C THR A 73 -32.58 5.99 -6.33
N PRO A 74 -33.12 6.65 -7.38
CA PRO A 74 -34.46 7.23 -7.35
C PRO A 74 -35.60 6.23 -7.10
N GLY A 75 -35.36 4.95 -7.37
CA GLY A 75 -36.34 3.87 -7.15
C GLY A 75 -36.34 3.34 -5.71
N ASP A 76 -35.42 3.74 -4.87
CA ASP A 76 -35.31 3.23 -3.50
C ASP A 76 -36.44 3.79 -2.63
N VAL A 77 -37.07 2.91 -1.86
CA VAL A 77 -38.13 3.29 -0.92
C VAL A 77 -37.51 3.96 0.30
N MET A 78 -37.80 5.24 0.49
CA MET A 78 -37.41 5.98 1.67
C MET A 78 -38.47 5.91 2.76
N PRO A 79 -38.10 5.96 4.06
CA PRO A 79 -39.06 6.15 5.12
C PRO A 79 -39.85 7.45 4.95
N VAL A 80 -41.13 7.44 5.33
CA VAL A 80 -42.03 8.57 5.20
C VAL A 80 -41.47 9.80 5.97
N GLY A 81 -41.38 10.93 5.29
CA GLY A 81 -40.85 12.19 5.86
C GLY A 81 -39.31 12.32 5.80
N GLU A 82 -38.60 11.30 5.30
CA GLU A 82 -37.12 11.30 5.19
C GLU A 82 -36.63 11.36 3.73
N GLU A 83 -37.52 11.54 2.78
CA GLU A 83 -37.21 11.50 1.33
C GLU A 83 -36.17 12.54 0.92
N ASN A 84 -36.08 13.66 1.66
CA ASN A 84 -35.10 14.73 1.41
C ASN A 84 -33.69 14.36 1.84
N ARG A 85 -33.55 13.28 2.61
CA ARG A 85 -32.25 12.74 3.11
C ARG A 85 -31.69 11.63 2.25
N ALA A 86 -32.36 11.29 1.14
CA ALA A 86 -31.91 10.29 0.19
C ALA A 86 -30.62 10.74 -0.50
N PHE A 87 -29.67 9.79 -0.69
CA PHE A 87 -28.40 10.04 -1.38
C PHE A 87 -28.61 10.63 -2.78
N TYR A 88 -29.56 10.09 -3.57
CA TYR A 88 -29.79 10.56 -4.94
C TYR A 88 -30.21 12.02 -5.04
N LYS A 89 -30.81 12.59 -3.97
CA LYS A 89 -31.22 14.00 -3.91
C LYS A 89 -30.09 14.96 -3.57
N ALA A 90 -28.96 14.46 -3.06
CA ALA A 90 -27.83 15.29 -2.73
C ALA A 90 -27.19 15.91 -3.98
N SER A 91 -26.54 17.07 -3.81
CA SER A 91 -25.74 17.67 -4.89
C SER A 91 -24.57 16.77 -5.28
N SER A 92 -24.18 16.82 -6.56
CA SER A 92 -23.10 15.98 -7.09
C SER A 92 -21.79 16.13 -6.34
N GLY A 93 -21.44 17.34 -5.90
CA GLY A 93 -20.25 17.55 -5.05
C GLY A 93 -20.32 16.79 -3.73
N ARG A 94 -21.48 16.78 -3.05
CA ARG A 94 -21.68 16.00 -1.81
C ARG A 94 -21.62 14.51 -2.06
N LYS A 95 -22.22 14.03 -3.18
CA LYS A 95 -22.12 12.62 -3.59
C LYS A 95 -20.68 12.18 -3.81
N LEU A 96 -19.89 12.99 -4.56
CA LEU A 96 -18.49 12.69 -4.83
C LEU A 96 -17.64 12.66 -3.55
N ILE A 97 -17.89 13.58 -2.60
CA ILE A 97 -17.20 13.58 -1.30
C ILE A 97 -17.55 12.31 -0.50
N VAL A 98 -18.83 11.94 -0.45
CA VAL A 98 -19.25 10.72 0.28
C VAL A 98 -18.64 9.47 -0.36
N LEU A 99 -18.72 9.32 -1.69
CA LEU A 99 -18.18 8.16 -2.41
C LEU A 99 -16.64 8.10 -2.35
N GLY A 100 -15.95 9.23 -2.37
CA GLY A 100 -14.49 9.27 -2.29
C GLY A 100 -13.93 9.14 -0.87
N ALA A 101 -14.76 9.27 0.17
CA ALA A 101 -14.31 9.36 1.55
C ALA A 101 -13.65 8.06 2.05
N GLY A 102 -14.16 6.90 1.65
CA GLY A 102 -13.57 5.61 2.00
C GLY A 102 -12.13 5.48 1.47
N SER A 103 -11.96 5.71 0.16
CA SER A 103 -10.64 5.68 -0.48
C SER A 103 -9.69 6.74 0.09
N PHE A 104 -10.20 7.93 0.40
CA PHE A 104 -9.40 8.97 1.05
C PHE A 104 -8.84 8.52 2.39
N LEU A 105 -9.66 7.86 3.24
CA LEU A 105 -9.18 7.32 4.53
C LEU A 105 -8.14 6.22 4.35
N HIS A 106 -8.25 5.38 3.33
CA HIS A 106 -7.20 4.41 3.01
C HIS A 106 -5.86 5.10 2.71
N PHE A 107 -5.85 6.20 1.94
CA PHE A 107 -4.62 6.96 1.68
C PHE A 107 -4.07 7.61 2.94
N VAL A 108 -4.93 8.16 3.79
CA VAL A 108 -4.52 8.74 5.08
C VAL A 108 -3.86 7.69 5.97
N ILE A 109 -4.47 6.49 6.10
CA ILE A 109 -3.90 5.40 6.90
C ILE A 109 -2.57 4.92 6.30
N GLY A 110 -2.53 4.65 5.00
CA GLY A 110 -1.30 4.23 4.32
C GLY A 110 -0.17 5.21 4.55
N TYR A 111 -0.45 6.51 4.40
CA TYR A 111 0.51 7.57 4.68
C TYR A 111 0.96 7.62 6.15
N LEU A 112 0.04 7.52 7.11
CA LEU A 112 0.35 7.54 8.54
C LEU A 112 1.18 6.32 8.96
N LEU A 113 0.89 5.14 8.39
CA LEU A 113 1.68 3.93 8.61
C LEU A 113 3.11 4.10 8.07
N LEU A 114 3.28 4.65 6.86
CA LEU A 114 4.59 4.96 6.29
C LEU A 114 5.33 6.01 7.13
N PHE A 115 4.65 7.06 7.56
CA PHE A 115 5.24 8.05 8.45
C PHE A 115 5.73 7.41 9.77
N THR A 116 4.90 6.55 10.39
CA THR A 116 5.27 5.82 11.61
C THR A 116 6.44 4.87 11.36
N LEU A 117 6.47 4.22 10.19
CA LEU A 117 7.59 3.39 9.77
C LEU A 117 8.89 4.19 9.75
N PHE A 118 8.93 5.32 9.05
CA PHE A 118 10.15 6.13 8.91
C PHE A 118 10.58 6.83 10.21
N ALA A 119 9.63 7.40 10.97
CA ALA A 119 9.93 8.18 12.16
C ALA A 119 10.09 7.33 13.42
N GLY A 120 9.29 6.28 13.57
CA GLY A 120 9.17 5.50 14.79
C GLY A 120 9.93 4.19 14.78
N ILE A 121 9.79 3.38 13.72
CA ILE A 121 10.37 2.04 13.62
C ILE A 121 11.76 2.11 12.97
N GLY A 122 11.85 2.74 11.82
CA GLY A 122 12.99 2.76 10.91
C GLY A 122 12.76 1.85 9.70
N THR A 123 13.60 2.03 8.69
CA THR A 123 13.66 1.16 7.50
C THR A 123 15.02 0.50 7.42
N THR A 124 15.04 -0.74 6.95
CA THR A 124 16.27 -1.49 6.72
C THR A 124 17.11 -0.80 5.66
N GLN A 125 18.32 -0.42 5.99
CA GLN A 125 19.27 0.30 5.13
C GLN A 125 20.67 -0.21 5.39
N ALA A 126 21.56 -0.08 4.38
CA ALA A 126 22.98 -0.22 4.62
C ALA A 126 23.45 0.91 5.55
N LEU A 127 24.00 0.52 6.68
CA LEU A 127 24.58 1.45 7.66
C LEU A 127 26.03 1.78 7.28
N PRO A 128 26.57 2.92 7.68
CA PRO A 128 27.97 3.23 7.44
C PRO A 128 28.92 2.45 8.37
N ILE A 129 28.51 1.27 8.83
CA ILE A 129 29.27 0.38 9.71
C ILE A 129 29.78 -0.78 8.88
N ILE A 130 31.04 -1.14 9.03
CA ILE A 130 31.67 -2.22 8.28
C ILE A 130 31.37 -3.56 8.94
N ALA A 131 30.61 -4.41 8.25
CA ALA A 131 30.31 -5.78 8.68
C ALA A 131 31.41 -6.76 8.28
N GLU A 132 32.02 -6.54 7.09
CA GLU A 132 33.09 -7.42 6.58
C GLU A 132 34.10 -6.62 5.76
N VAL A 133 35.37 -7.01 5.83
CA VAL A 133 36.46 -6.50 4.99
C VAL A 133 36.95 -7.65 4.10
N ILE A 134 36.83 -7.48 2.78
CA ILE A 134 37.22 -8.49 1.81
C ILE A 134 38.74 -8.67 1.85
N LYS A 135 39.18 -9.92 1.91
CA LYS A 135 40.62 -10.25 1.96
C LYS A 135 41.32 -9.83 0.67
N GLY A 136 42.47 -9.18 0.80
CA GLY A 136 43.25 -8.67 -0.32
C GLY A 136 42.75 -7.35 -0.90
N SER A 137 41.71 -6.75 -0.33
CA SER A 137 41.09 -5.51 -0.81
C SER A 137 41.89 -4.25 -0.42
N ALA A 138 41.51 -3.14 -1.07
CA ALA A 138 42.03 -1.82 -0.72
C ALA A 138 41.72 -1.43 0.74
N ALA A 139 40.54 -1.79 1.23
CA ALA A 139 40.15 -1.54 2.62
C ALA A 139 41.05 -2.30 3.61
N GLN A 140 41.37 -3.57 3.35
CA GLN A 140 42.26 -4.36 4.19
C GLN A 140 43.67 -3.72 4.21
N SER A 141 44.17 -3.36 3.01
CA SER A 141 45.51 -2.74 2.88
C SER A 141 45.60 -1.38 3.58
N ALA A 142 44.48 -0.63 3.63
CA ALA A 142 44.38 0.65 4.34
C ALA A 142 44.16 0.50 5.84
N GLY A 143 43.98 -0.73 6.37
CA GLY A 143 43.77 -0.98 7.79
C GLY A 143 42.35 -0.68 8.29
N ILE A 144 41.36 -0.71 7.41
CA ILE A 144 39.95 -0.68 7.78
C ILE A 144 39.59 -2.01 8.45
N MET A 145 38.77 -1.98 9.50
CA MET A 145 38.41 -3.15 10.31
C MET A 145 36.90 -3.31 10.41
N VAL A 146 36.48 -4.52 10.73
CA VAL A 146 35.09 -4.83 11.09
C VAL A 146 34.70 -4.02 12.31
N GLY A 147 33.49 -3.43 12.30
CA GLY A 147 32.96 -2.55 13.33
C GLY A 147 33.36 -1.07 13.17
N ASP A 148 34.18 -0.72 12.19
CA ASP A 148 34.44 0.68 11.86
C ASP A 148 33.18 1.38 11.34
N GLU A 149 32.91 2.59 11.85
CA GLU A 149 31.84 3.45 11.33
C GLU A 149 32.46 4.53 10.42
N VAL A 150 32.08 4.56 9.14
CA VAL A 150 32.52 5.60 8.20
C VAL A 150 31.72 6.87 8.45
N THR A 151 32.37 7.91 9.00
CA THR A 151 31.74 9.18 9.37
C THR A 151 31.81 10.23 8.28
N SER A 152 32.86 10.17 7.42
CA SER A 152 33.02 11.09 6.28
C SER A 152 33.82 10.46 5.14
N ILE A 153 33.63 10.98 3.92
CA ILE A 153 34.38 10.65 2.70
C ILE A 153 34.86 11.97 2.10
N ASP A 154 36.16 12.15 1.92
CA ASP A 154 36.81 13.42 1.46
C ASP A 154 36.29 14.65 2.24
N GLY A 155 36.19 14.52 3.57
CA GLY A 155 35.71 15.58 4.46
C GLY A 155 34.18 15.81 4.42
N LYS A 156 33.44 15.19 3.52
CA LYS A 156 31.98 15.27 3.47
C LYS A 156 31.38 14.24 4.41
N LYS A 157 30.54 14.68 5.36
CA LYS A 157 29.86 13.81 6.32
C LYS A 157 28.96 12.78 5.62
N VAL A 158 29.08 11.52 6.02
CA VAL A 158 28.18 10.45 5.57
C VAL A 158 26.83 10.58 6.28
N THR A 159 25.76 10.72 5.50
CA THR A 159 24.39 10.84 6.01
C THR A 159 23.47 9.74 5.45
N ASP A 160 23.70 9.35 4.21
CA ASP A 160 22.97 8.32 3.47
C ASP A 160 24.02 7.46 2.74
N TRP A 161 24.32 6.28 3.29
CA TRP A 161 25.36 5.41 2.74
C TRP A 161 25.14 5.08 1.26
N TYR A 162 23.90 4.81 0.85
CA TYR A 162 23.60 4.46 -0.53
C TYR A 162 23.98 5.57 -1.52
N LYS A 163 23.76 6.82 -1.15
CA LYS A 163 24.14 7.99 -1.96
C LYS A 163 25.62 8.32 -1.82
N ASP A 164 26.11 8.33 -0.58
CA ASP A 164 27.45 8.79 -0.29
C ASP A 164 28.54 7.81 -0.80
N VAL A 165 28.24 6.50 -0.87
CA VAL A 165 29.13 5.48 -1.46
C VAL A 165 29.37 5.68 -2.97
N THR A 166 28.54 6.45 -3.66
CA THR A 166 28.75 6.79 -5.08
C THR A 166 30.05 7.55 -5.30
N VAL A 167 30.53 8.30 -4.31
CA VAL A 167 31.83 8.97 -4.35
C VAL A 167 32.95 7.94 -4.48
N ILE A 168 32.88 6.82 -3.79
CA ILE A 168 33.83 5.72 -3.85
C ILE A 168 33.80 5.08 -5.25
N ARG A 169 32.61 4.78 -5.77
CA ARG A 169 32.42 4.16 -7.08
C ARG A 169 32.89 5.05 -8.24
N ASN A 170 32.76 6.36 -8.08
CA ASN A 170 33.14 7.35 -9.09
C ASN A 170 34.56 7.89 -8.92
N SER A 171 35.35 7.36 -7.98
CA SER A 171 36.70 7.86 -7.68
C SER A 171 37.73 7.62 -8.77
N GLN A 172 37.47 6.71 -9.72
CA GLN A 172 38.42 6.29 -10.75
C GLN A 172 39.79 5.79 -10.17
N GLY A 173 39.74 5.17 -8.98
CA GLY A 173 40.93 4.69 -8.28
C GLY A 173 41.71 5.78 -7.54
N ARG A 174 41.21 7.03 -7.52
CA ARG A 174 41.83 8.11 -6.73
C ARG A 174 41.79 7.79 -5.25
N GLU A 175 42.87 8.08 -4.54
CA GLU A 175 42.91 7.97 -3.11
C GLU A 175 41.84 8.85 -2.44
N LEU A 176 41.09 8.26 -1.53
CA LEU A 176 40.02 8.90 -0.77
C LEU A 176 40.39 9.00 0.70
N THR A 177 40.06 10.11 1.34
CA THR A 177 40.21 10.31 2.78
C THR A 177 38.92 9.91 3.48
N LEU A 178 38.98 8.87 4.32
CA LEU A 178 37.85 8.35 5.08
C LEU A 178 37.99 8.77 6.55
N GLY A 179 36.99 9.46 7.07
CA GLY A 179 36.83 9.62 8.51
C GLY A 179 36.20 8.35 9.09
N ILE A 180 36.87 7.71 10.02
CA ILE A 180 36.46 6.45 10.63
C ILE A 180 36.32 6.65 12.13
N LYS A 181 35.25 6.12 12.70
CA LYS A 181 35.09 6.02 14.14
C LYS A 181 35.26 4.55 14.55
N ARG A 182 36.32 4.27 15.30
CA ARG A 182 36.70 2.95 15.80
C ARG A 182 36.73 2.95 17.31
N ALA A 183 35.92 2.14 17.97
CA ALA A 183 35.83 2.06 19.45
C ALA A 183 35.67 3.44 20.12
N GLY A 184 34.94 4.36 19.50
CA GLY A 184 34.70 5.72 20.00
C GLY A 184 35.78 6.76 19.65
N GLN A 185 36.91 6.36 19.05
CA GLN A 185 37.96 7.25 18.58
C GLN A 185 37.79 7.61 17.12
N GLU A 186 38.01 8.86 16.75
CA GLU A 186 38.02 9.31 15.37
C GLU A 186 39.42 9.10 14.75
N LEU A 187 39.44 8.44 13.60
CA LEU A 187 40.66 8.16 12.83
C LEU A 187 40.45 8.67 11.40
N ILE A 188 41.54 9.04 10.77
CA ILE A 188 41.58 9.38 9.35
C ILE A 188 42.36 8.27 8.64
N ILE A 189 41.74 7.60 7.68
CA ILE A 189 42.36 6.53 6.90
C ILE A 189 42.27 6.93 5.43
N THR A 190 43.38 6.77 4.70
CA THR A 190 43.38 6.95 3.24
C THR A 190 43.31 5.59 2.55
N ALA A 191 42.51 5.47 1.51
CA ALA A 191 42.35 4.25 0.72
C ALA A 191 42.07 4.57 -0.74
N ALA A 192 42.74 3.85 -1.65
CA ALA A 192 42.50 3.96 -3.09
C ALA A 192 41.61 2.80 -3.57
N PRO A 193 40.37 3.04 -4.01
CA PRO A 193 39.50 1.98 -4.51
C PRO A 193 40.11 1.27 -5.73
N THR A 194 39.97 -0.07 -5.78
CA THR A 194 40.42 -0.90 -6.89
C THR A 194 39.29 -1.15 -7.88
N LEU A 195 39.62 -1.31 -9.16
CA LEU A 195 38.68 -1.67 -10.20
C LEU A 195 38.33 -3.16 -10.08
N GLU A 196 37.08 -3.46 -9.84
CA GLU A 196 36.53 -4.81 -9.68
C GLU A 196 35.39 -5.05 -10.68
N THR A 197 35.30 -6.26 -11.21
CA THR A 197 34.20 -6.66 -12.09
C THR A 197 33.17 -7.47 -11.29
N ILE A 198 31.99 -6.90 -11.10
CA ILE A 198 30.87 -7.56 -10.43
C ILE A 198 29.69 -7.60 -11.42
N ASP A 199 29.12 -8.79 -11.63
CA ASP A 199 28.01 -9.02 -12.57
C ASP A 199 28.28 -8.46 -13.99
N GLY A 200 29.53 -8.59 -14.44
CA GLY A 200 29.95 -8.08 -15.75
C GLY A 200 30.09 -6.55 -15.86
N GLN A 201 29.98 -5.82 -14.74
CA GLN A 201 30.17 -4.37 -14.68
C GLN A 201 31.44 -4.01 -13.90
N GLU A 202 32.27 -3.17 -14.48
CA GLU A 202 33.44 -2.62 -13.82
C GLU A 202 33.05 -1.50 -12.86
N ARG A 203 33.51 -1.61 -11.61
CA ARG A 203 33.23 -0.63 -10.55
C ARG A 203 34.45 -0.46 -9.67
N PHE A 204 34.72 0.77 -9.22
CA PHE A 204 35.73 1.04 -8.20
C PHE A 204 35.16 0.75 -6.82
N LEU A 205 35.81 -0.14 -6.08
CA LEU A 205 35.40 -0.61 -4.76
C LEU A 205 36.54 -0.58 -3.76
N LEU A 206 36.21 -0.38 -2.49
CA LEU A 206 37.13 -0.52 -1.38
C LEU A 206 37.23 -1.96 -0.86
N GLY A 207 36.26 -2.81 -1.20
CA GLY A 207 36.17 -4.20 -0.71
C GLY A 207 35.68 -4.27 0.72
N ILE A 208 34.61 -3.54 1.03
CA ILE A 208 33.89 -3.58 2.30
C ILE A 208 32.44 -4.01 2.08
N ILE A 209 31.90 -4.74 3.05
CA ILE A 209 30.49 -5.07 3.17
C ILE A 209 29.95 -4.33 4.38
N ASN A 210 28.87 -3.60 4.21
CA ASN A 210 28.28 -2.82 5.26
C ASN A 210 27.27 -3.64 6.08
N GLU A 211 27.16 -3.29 7.35
CA GLU A 211 26.06 -3.75 8.18
C GLU A 211 24.73 -3.25 7.63
N VAL A 212 23.73 -4.11 7.64
CA VAL A 212 22.36 -3.78 7.27
C VAL A 212 21.53 -3.70 8.55
N GLY A 213 20.81 -2.63 8.74
CA GLY A 213 20.01 -2.45 9.94
C GLY A 213 18.97 -1.36 9.83
N LEU A 214 18.16 -1.23 10.86
CA LEU A 214 17.10 -0.24 10.93
C LEU A 214 17.64 1.16 11.21
N LYS A 215 17.29 2.10 10.33
CA LYS A 215 17.60 3.52 10.51
C LYS A 215 16.31 4.33 10.52
N ARG A 216 16.09 5.07 11.61
CA ARG A 216 15.01 6.07 11.71
C ARG A 216 15.45 7.38 11.07
N THR A 217 14.49 8.11 10.54
CA THR A 217 14.74 9.45 10.01
C THR A 217 14.07 10.51 10.88
N GLY A 218 14.57 11.75 10.84
CA GLY A 218 13.94 12.85 11.57
C GLY A 218 12.51 13.12 11.08
N VAL A 219 11.66 13.68 11.93
CA VAL A 219 10.21 13.89 11.69
C VAL A 219 9.93 14.55 10.34
N VAL A 220 10.64 15.64 10.00
CA VAL A 220 10.44 16.36 8.72
C VAL A 220 10.83 15.49 7.53
N THR A 221 11.94 14.76 7.63
CA THR A 221 12.38 13.83 6.58
C THR A 221 11.42 12.67 6.43
N SER A 222 10.92 12.13 7.54
CA SER A 222 9.91 11.06 7.56
C SER A 222 8.62 11.48 6.88
N PHE A 223 8.16 12.71 7.15
CA PHE A 223 6.98 13.27 6.49
C PHE A 223 7.18 13.35 4.96
N LYS A 224 8.32 13.84 4.51
CA LYS A 224 8.66 13.90 3.08
C LYS A 224 8.76 12.50 2.46
N ASN A 225 9.47 11.58 3.12
CA ASN A 225 9.65 10.22 2.63
C ASN A 225 8.33 9.47 2.52
N ALA A 226 7.45 9.60 3.54
CA ALA A 226 6.10 9.02 3.47
C ALA A 226 5.32 9.56 2.26
N GLY A 227 5.41 10.85 1.96
CA GLY A 227 4.78 11.44 0.78
C GLY A 227 5.35 10.91 -0.54
N VAL A 228 6.68 10.78 -0.64
CA VAL A 228 7.33 10.22 -1.83
C VAL A 228 6.90 8.76 -2.04
N VAL A 229 7.01 7.92 -1.00
CA VAL A 229 6.66 6.49 -1.10
C VAL A 229 5.16 6.30 -1.36
N THR A 230 4.29 7.12 -0.74
CA THR A 230 2.86 7.11 -1.05
C THR A 230 2.61 7.40 -2.53
N LYS A 231 3.24 8.45 -3.08
CA LYS A 231 3.12 8.80 -4.50
C LYS A 231 3.62 7.65 -5.39
N ASP A 232 4.74 7.03 -5.04
CA ASP A 232 5.31 5.92 -5.83
C ASP A 232 4.39 4.70 -5.79
N PHE A 233 3.84 4.35 -4.63
CA PHE A 233 2.83 3.29 -4.50
C PHE A 233 1.56 3.60 -5.30
N LEU A 234 1.07 4.85 -5.30
CA LEU A 234 -0.05 5.26 -6.12
C LEU A 234 0.24 5.02 -7.61
N PHE A 235 1.41 5.45 -8.08
CA PHE A 235 1.79 5.31 -9.48
C PHE A 235 1.94 3.84 -9.89
N GLU A 236 2.67 3.04 -9.10
CA GLU A 236 2.88 1.62 -9.39
C GLU A 236 1.57 0.81 -9.27
N SER A 237 0.67 1.17 -8.35
CA SER A 237 -0.66 0.53 -8.26
C SER A 237 -1.50 0.78 -9.51
N VAL A 238 -1.55 2.02 -10.01
CA VAL A 238 -2.25 2.35 -11.25
C VAL A 238 -1.64 1.59 -12.44
N LYS A 239 -0.32 1.54 -12.52
CA LYS A 239 0.39 0.80 -13.57
C LYS A 239 0.14 -0.71 -13.50
N SER A 240 0.11 -1.28 -12.30
CA SER A 240 -0.19 -2.70 -12.06
C SER A 240 -1.63 -3.03 -12.47
N LEU A 241 -2.59 -2.18 -12.10
CA LEU A 241 -3.99 -2.34 -12.52
C LEU A 241 -4.17 -2.24 -14.03
N ALA A 242 -3.45 -1.33 -14.70
CA ALA A 242 -3.46 -1.23 -16.15
C ALA A 242 -2.88 -2.48 -16.85
N LYS A 243 -1.93 -3.16 -16.21
CA LYS A 243 -1.32 -4.40 -16.69
C LYS A 243 -2.09 -5.67 -16.28
N LEU A 244 -3.10 -5.56 -15.43
CA LEU A 244 -3.85 -6.70 -14.91
C LEU A 244 -4.33 -7.66 -16.01
N PRO A 245 -4.95 -7.21 -17.12
CA PRO A 245 -5.42 -8.12 -18.16
C PRO A 245 -4.32 -8.96 -18.80
N SER A 246 -3.11 -8.42 -18.96
CA SER A 246 -1.97 -9.14 -19.53
C SER A 246 -1.34 -10.15 -18.56
N LYS A 247 -1.57 -10.00 -17.25
CA LYS A 247 -1.07 -10.90 -16.22
C LYS A 247 -2.00 -12.09 -15.91
N ILE A 248 -3.24 -12.07 -16.40
CA ILE A 248 -4.20 -13.17 -16.17
C ILE A 248 -3.74 -14.48 -16.84
N PRO A 249 -3.29 -14.51 -18.12
CA PRO A 249 -2.78 -15.76 -18.74
C PRO A 249 -1.59 -16.34 -18.01
N GLU A 250 -0.66 -15.51 -17.54
CA GLU A 250 0.50 -15.92 -16.73
C GLU A 250 0.06 -16.55 -15.40
N LEU A 251 -0.87 -15.90 -14.70
CA LEU A 251 -1.45 -16.44 -13.47
C LEU A 251 -2.14 -17.78 -13.70
N TRP A 252 -2.83 -17.95 -14.83
CA TRP A 252 -3.46 -19.21 -15.22
C TRP A 252 -2.42 -20.30 -15.43
N GLY A 253 -1.32 -20.03 -16.17
CA GLY A 253 -0.20 -20.97 -16.37
C GLY A 253 0.42 -21.40 -15.03
N GLN A 254 0.70 -20.47 -14.16
CA GLN A 254 1.23 -20.73 -12.81
C GLN A 254 0.28 -21.56 -11.94
N THR A 255 -1.05 -21.41 -12.14
CA THR A 255 -2.05 -22.09 -11.29
C THR A 255 -2.41 -23.48 -11.81
N VAL A 256 -2.55 -23.63 -13.14
CA VAL A 256 -3.08 -24.84 -13.77
C VAL A 256 -1.99 -25.71 -14.37
N ASN A 257 -0.96 -25.10 -14.98
CA ASN A 257 0.11 -25.83 -15.67
C ASN A 257 1.32 -26.11 -14.77
N GLY A 258 1.33 -25.62 -13.52
CA GLY A 258 2.44 -25.82 -12.58
C GLY A 258 3.70 -25.01 -12.92
N GLU A 259 3.56 -23.93 -13.69
CA GLU A 259 4.66 -22.99 -13.95
C GLU A 259 5.12 -22.32 -12.64
N GLU A 260 6.40 -21.93 -12.58
CA GLU A 260 6.96 -21.28 -11.39
C GLU A 260 6.28 -19.94 -11.11
N ARG A 261 6.02 -19.67 -9.82
CA ARG A 261 5.32 -18.44 -9.39
C ARG A 261 6.26 -17.23 -9.52
N ASP A 262 5.86 -16.23 -10.30
CA ASP A 262 6.59 -14.97 -10.40
C ASP A 262 6.41 -14.16 -9.09
N VAL A 263 7.52 -13.81 -8.43
CA VAL A 263 7.53 -12.99 -7.20
C VAL A 263 6.98 -11.58 -7.42
N ASN A 264 7.00 -11.09 -8.67
CA ASN A 264 6.41 -9.82 -9.09
C ASN A 264 5.01 -9.99 -9.71
N GLY A 265 4.46 -11.21 -9.63
CA GLY A 265 3.17 -11.57 -10.19
C GLY A 265 1.99 -11.09 -9.35
N LEU A 266 0.79 -11.54 -9.75
CA LEU A 266 -0.44 -11.22 -9.02
C LEU A 266 -0.51 -12.09 -7.75
N VAL A 267 -0.85 -11.47 -6.64
CA VAL A 267 -1.00 -12.10 -5.32
C VAL A 267 -2.38 -11.79 -4.78
N GLY A 268 -3.09 -12.80 -4.30
CA GLY A 268 -4.37 -12.64 -3.64
C GLY A 268 -4.24 -12.33 -2.15
N VAL A 269 -5.38 -12.16 -1.49
CA VAL A 269 -5.44 -11.84 -0.05
C VAL A 269 -4.80 -12.95 0.80
N VAL A 270 -4.97 -14.22 0.40
CA VAL A 270 -4.37 -15.38 1.11
C VAL A 270 -2.86 -15.38 0.95
N GLY A 271 -2.35 -15.05 -0.24
CA GLY A 271 -0.91 -14.92 -0.47
C GLY A 271 -0.30 -13.80 0.36
N VAL A 272 -0.92 -12.60 0.40
CA VAL A 272 -0.44 -11.49 1.25
C VAL A 272 -0.52 -11.86 2.74
N ALA A 273 -1.57 -12.56 3.19
CA ALA A 273 -1.67 -13.05 4.56
C ALA A 273 -0.53 -14.02 4.90
N ARG A 274 -0.20 -14.94 3.98
CA ARG A 274 0.92 -15.88 4.13
C ARG A 274 2.27 -15.16 4.19
N VAL A 275 2.52 -14.24 3.27
CA VAL A 275 3.73 -13.39 3.23
C VAL A 275 3.88 -12.61 4.53
N SER A 276 2.78 -12.01 5.03
CA SER A 276 2.76 -11.33 6.34
C SER A 276 3.11 -12.28 7.49
N GLY A 277 2.59 -13.51 7.45
CA GLY A 277 2.92 -14.56 8.41
C GLY A 277 4.40 -14.97 8.36
N GLN A 278 4.97 -15.14 7.17
CA GLN A 278 6.39 -15.45 6.96
C GLN A 278 7.27 -14.32 7.49
N ALA A 279 6.97 -13.07 7.13
CA ALA A 279 7.73 -11.90 7.59
C ALA A 279 7.76 -11.81 9.13
N VAL A 280 6.62 -12.05 9.81
CA VAL A 280 6.53 -12.04 11.28
C VAL A 280 7.26 -13.23 11.93
N SER A 281 7.42 -14.36 11.22
CA SER A 281 8.04 -15.58 11.75
C SER A 281 9.49 -15.79 11.31
N SER A 282 10.06 -14.94 10.46
CA SER A 282 11.44 -15.08 10.00
C SER A 282 12.44 -14.98 11.15
N ASP A 283 13.31 -15.97 11.30
CA ASP A 283 14.36 -15.97 12.31
C ASP A 283 15.57 -15.12 11.89
N GLU A 284 15.66 -14.77 10.62
CA GLU A 284 16.71 -13.89 10.08
C GLU A 284 16.47 -12.41 10.39
N LEU A 285 15.20 -12.03 10.65
CA LEU A 285 14.81 -10.66 10.96
C LEU A 285 14.70 -10.44 12.48
N SER A 286 15.19 -9.32 12.96
CA SER A 286 14.92 -8.85 14.31
C SER A 286 13.43 -8.54 14.51
N ALA A 287 12.97 -8.48 15.76
CA ALA A 287 11.56 -8.17 16.07
C ALA A 287 11.09 -6.84 15.47
N MET A 288 11.98 -5.84 15.40
CA MET A 288 11.67 -4.53 14.84
C MET A 288 11.63 -4.56 13.30
N GLU A 289 12.46 -5.36 12.64
CA GLU A 289 12.42 -5.55 11.19
C GLU A 289 11.17 -6.31 10.75
N ARG A 290 10.75 -7.32 11.52
CA ARG A 290 9.45 -8.01 11.34
C ARG A 290 8.29 -7.01 11.41
N LEU A 291 8.31 -6.13 12.43
CA LEU A 291 7.30 -5.09 12.58
C LEU A 291 7.35 -4.08 11.42
N ALA A 292 8.56 -3.64 11.00
CA ALA A 292 8.73 -2.73 9.87
C ALA A 292 8.14 -3.32 8.58
N THR A 293 8.46 -4.57 8.28
CA THR A 293 7.95 -5.28 7.10
C THR A 293 6.43 -5.42 7.15
N PHE A 294 5.88 -5.81 8.31
CA PHE A 294 4.44 -5.93 8.49
C PHE A 294 3.72 -4.59 8.27
N VAL A 295 4.22 -3.50 8.88
CA VAL A 295 3.66 -2.15 8.71
C VAL A 295 3.73 -1.70 7.24
N LEU A 296 4.82 -1.99 6.55
CA LEU A 296 4.97 -1.69 5.13
C LEU A 296 3.93 -2.43 4.27
N ILE A 297 3.70 -3.72 4.54
CA ILE A 297 2.67 -4.53 3.85
C ILE A 297 1.28 -3.90 4.06
N ILE A 298 0.92 -3.55 5.29
CA ILE A 298 -0.39 -2.95 5.57
C ILE A 298 -0.53 -1.56 4.95
N ALA A 299 0.55 -0.75 4.93
CA ALA A 299 0.55 0.55 4.29
C ALA A 299 0.32 0.44 2.78
N SER A 300 1.06 -0.44 2.10
CA SER A 300 0.93 -0.68 0.65
C SER A 300 -0.45 -1.22 0.28
N LEU A 301 -0.98 -2.15 1.08
CA LEU A 301 -2.32 -2.69 0.90
C LEU A 301 -3.40 -1.60 0.99
N ASN A 302 -3.32 -0.72 2.00
CA ASN A 302 -4.27 0.40 2.12
C ASN A 302 -4.24 1.30 0.88
N ILE A 303 -3.06 1.70 0.42
CA ILE A 303 -2.93 2.55 -0.76
C ILE A 303 -3.50 1.84 -2.00
N PHE A 304 -3.19 0.56 -2.20
CA PHE A 304 -3.69 -0.23 -3.31
C PHE A 304 -5.22 -0.35 -3.29
N VAL A 305 -5.82 -0.71 -2.14
CA VAL A 305 -7.28 -0.84 -1.98
C VAL A 305 -7.97 0.50 -2.19
N GLY A 306 -7.38 1.59 -1.71
CA GLY A 306 -7.88 2.94 -1.96
C GLY A 306 -7.97 3.28 -3.45
N ILE A 307 -6.95 2.93 -4.24
CA ILE A 307 -6.96 3.14 -5.70
C ILE A 307 -7.95 2.19 -6.37
N PHE A 308 -7.95 0.92 -5.97
CA PHE A 308 -8.84 -0.09 -6.54
C PHE A 308 -10.30 0.35 -6.44
N ASN A 309 -10.71 0.88 -5.27
CA ASN A 309 -12.06 1.38 -5.06
C ASN A 309 -12.39 2.66 -5.87
N LEU A 310 -11.38 3.40 -6.34
CA LEU A 310 -11.57 4.56 -7.22
C LEU A 310 -11.64 4.21 -8.70
N LEU A 311 -11.49 2.94 -9.09
CA LEU A 311 -11.67 2.55 -10.50
C LEU A 311 -13.08 2.90 -10.96
N PRO A 312 -13.25 3.48 -12.18
CA PRO A 312 -14.55 3.90 -12.70
C PRO A 312 -15.41 2.72 -13.17
N ILE A 313 -15.55 1.70 -12.32
CA ILE A 313 -16.16 0.40 -12.62
C ILE A 313 -17.13 0.04 -11.50
N LEU A 314 -18.42 -0.11 -11.80
CA LEU A 314 -19.39 -0.65 -10.84
C LEU A 314 -19.07 -2.13 -10.55
N PRO A 315 -19.20 -2.62 -9.31
CA PRO A 315 -19.87 -2.00 -8.16
C PRO A 315 -18.98 -1.16 -7.24
N LEU A 316 -17.76 -0.77 -7.65
CA LEU A 316 -16.84 0.03 -6.82
C LEU A 316 -17.32 1.48 -6.68
N ASP A 317 -16.87 2.18 -5.63
CA ASP A 317 -17.21 3.59 -5.38
C ASP A 317 -16.88 4.50 -6.58
N GLY A 318 -15.72 4.25 -7.21
CA GLY A 318 -15.29 4.96 -8.41
C GLY A 318 -16.26 4.82 -9.57
N GLY A 319 -16.98 3.70 -9.67
CA GLY A 319 -18.07 3.51 -10.65
C GLY A 319 -19.24 4.45 -10.38
N HIS A 320 -19.70 4.56 -9.13
CA HIS A 320 -20.73 5.51 -8.73
C HIS A 320 -20.26 6.97 -8.88
N MET A 321 -18.97 7.25 -8.61
CA MET A 321 -18.38 8.56 -8.88
C MET A 321 -18.41 8.89 -10.38
N ALA A 322 -18.04 7.94 -11.24
CA ALA A 322 -18.04 8.11 -12.69
C ALA A 322 -19.45 8.42 -13.22
N VAL A 323 -20.48 7.72 -12.73
CA VAL A 323 -21.89 8.03 -13.06
C VAL A 323 -22.27 9.44 -12.62
N THR A 324 -21.90 9.84 -11.41
CA THR A 324 -22.16 11.19 -10.89
C THR A 324 -21.46 12.27 -11.74
N ILE A 325 -20.22 12.04 -12.17
CA ILE A 325 -19.48 12.94 -13.05
C ILE A 325 -20.13 13.00 -14.43
N ALA A 326 -20.54 11.86 -14.98
CA ALA A 326 -21.25 11.81 -16.26
C ALA A 326 -22.55 12.61 -16.24
N ASP A 327 -23.31 12.56 -15.13
CA ASP A 327 -24.51 13.38 -14.95
C ASP A 327 -24.22 14.87 -14.97
N GLU A 328 -23.13 15.33 -14.33
CA GLU A 328 -22.73 16.74 -14.37
C GLU A 328 -22.27 17.17 -15.76
N ILE A 329 -21.53 16.31 -16.49
CA ILE A 329 -21.13 16.59 -17.86
C ILE A 329 -22.36 16.72 -18.76
N ARG A 330 -23.36 15.81 -18.64
CA ARG A 330 -24.61 15.90 -19.38
C ARG A 330 -25.40 17.18 -19.05
N ALA A 331 -25.48 17.53 -17.78
CA ALA A 331 -26.12 18.77 -17.33
C ALA A 331 -25.40 20.02 -17.88
N PHE A 332 -24.07 20.02 -17.88
CA PHE A 332 -23.26 21.12 -18.44
C PHE A 332 -23.49 21.27 -19.95
N ILE A 333 -23.47 20.18 -20.71
CA ILE A 333 -23.74 20.18 -22.17
C ILE A 333 -25.16 20.66 -22.46
N ALA A 334 -26.16 20.22 -21.68
CA ALA A 334 -27.55 20.67 -21.84
C ALA A 334 -27.67 22.18 -21.62
N ARG A 335 -27.00 22.72 -20.59
CA ARG A 335 -26.96 24.16 -20.31
C ARG A 335 -26.33 24.97 -21.47
N LEU A 336 -25.21 24.49 -22.02
CA LEU A 336 -24.58 25.10 -23.19
C LEU A 336 -25.49 25.13 -24.42
N ARG A 337 -26.41 24.15 -24.53
CA ARG A 337 -27.37 24.04 -25.63
C ARG A 337 -28.71 24.72 -25.30
N GLY A 338 -28.81 25.49 -24.22
CA GLY A 338 -30.05 26.16 -23.79
C GLY A 338 -31.18 25.19 -23.38
N ARG A 339 -30.84 23.93 -23.00
CA ARG A 339 -31.82 22.89 -22.59
C ARG A 339 -31.86 22.77 -21.08
N SER A 340 -32.97 22.30 -20.54
CA SER A 340 -33.13 21.96 -19.12
C SER A 340 -32.18 20.83 -18.72
N ARG A 341 -31.87 20.73 -17.43
CA ARG A 341 -31.03 19.64 -16.87
C ARG A 341 -31.69 18.29 -17.18
N PRO A 342 -30.96 17.34 -17.80
CA PRO A 342 -31.47 16.00 -18.01
C PRO A 342 -31.75 15.29 -16.68
N ALA A 343 -32.64 14.29 -16.69
CA ALA A 343 -32.81 13.41 -15.55
C ALA A 343 -31.50 12.68 -15.23
N ALA A 344 -31.25 12.43 -13.93
CA ALA A 344 -30.09 11.69 -13.49
C ALA A 344 -30.04 10.30 -14.13
N ILE A 345 -28.82 9.78 -14.36
CA ILE A 345 -28.66 8.41 -14.86
C ILE A 345 -29.15 7.46 -13.76
N ASP A 346 -30.08 6.60 -14.12
CA ASP A 346 -30.52 5.52 -13.25
C ASP A 346 -29.47 4.41 -13.27
N VAL A 347 -28.78 4.24 -12.15
CA VAL A 347 -27.71 3.22 -11.99
C VAL A 347 -28.26 1.80 -12.18
N THR A 348 -29.57 1.58 -11.95
CA THR A 348 -30.21 0.26 -12.16
C THR A 348 -30.14 -0.20 -13.60
N VAL A 349 -30.12 0.72 -14.57
CA VAL A 349 -29.96 0.40 -16.00
C VAL A 349 -28.56 -0.20 -16.27
N LEU A 350 -27.57 0.09 -15.44
CA LEU A 350 -26.21 -0.44 -15.53
C LEU A 350 -26.04 -1.79 -14.82
N THR A 351 -27.11 -2.32 -14.18
CA THR A 351 -27.06 -3.61 -13.45
C THR A 351 -26.49 -4.76 -14.29
N PRO A 352 -26.85 -4.95 -15.59
CA PRO A 352 -26.27 -6.04 -16.39
C PRO A 352 -24.75 -5.92 -16.51
N ILE A 353 -24.22 -4.72 -16.74
CA ILE A 353 -22.78 -4.45 -16.84
C ILE A 353 -22.13 -4.71 -15.47
N THR A 354 -22.76 -4.23 -14.40
CA THR A 354 -22.27 -4.44 -13.02
C THR A 354 -22.19 -5.94 -12.69
N MET A 355 -23.17 -6.75 -13.11
CA MET A 355 -23.16 -8.19 -12.90
C MET A 355 -22.03 -8.89 -13.66
N VAL A 356 -21.77 -8.49 -14.91
CA VAL A 356 -20.64 -9.03 -15.70
C VAL A 356 -19.32 -8.71 -15.00
N VAL A 357 -19.11 -7.46 -14.58
CA VAL A 357 -17.90 -7.05 -13.86
C VAL A 357 -17.77 -7.81 -12.55
N PHE A 358 -18.84 -7.94 -11.78
CA PHE A 358 -18.85 -8.71 -10.54
C PHE A 358 -18.41 -10.16 -10.76
N VAL A 359 -18.92 -10.83 -11.80
CA VAL A 359 -18.53 -12.20 -12.14
C VAL A 359 -17.06 -12.29 -12.52
N ILE A 360 -16.54 -11.33 -13.29
CA ILE A 360 -15.11 -11.27 -13.66
C ILE A 360 -14.24 -11.09 -12.41
N LEU A 361 -14.59 -10.17 -11.52
CA LEU A 361 -13.84 -9.94 -10.27
C LEU A 361 -13.91 -11.15 -9.34
N ALA A 362 -15.07 -11.80 -9.24
CA ALA A 362 -15.24 -13.02 -8.45
C ALA A 362 -14.40 -14.18 -9.02
N ALA A 363 -14.39 -14.37 -10.34
CA ALA A 363 -13.57 -15.37 -11.01
C ALA A 363 -12.07 -15.12 -10.82
N LEU A 364 -11.64 -13.85 -10.94
CA LEU A 364 -10.25 -13.47 -10.68
C LEU A 364 -9.86 -13.71 -9.21
N THR A 365 -10.75 -13.36 -8.27
CA THR A 365 -10.52 -13.61 -6.84
C THR A 365 -10.41 -15.10 -6.55
N LEU A 366 -11.25 -15.93 -7.16
CA LEU A 366 -11.18 -17.37 -7.02
C LEU A 366 -9.90 -17.95 -7.63
N LEU A 367 -9.49 -17.48 -8.81
CA LEU A 367 -8.24 -17.88 -9.45
C LEU A 367 -7.03 -17.52 -8.56
N LEU A 368 -6.99 -16.31 -8.01
CA LEU A 368 -5.95 -15.89 -7.07
C LEU A 368 -5.95 -16.74 -5.80
N LEU A 369 -7.13 -17.04 -5.25
CA LEU A 369 -7.26 -17.92 -4.08
C LEU A 369 -6.67 -19.31 -4.36
N VAL A 370 -7.03 -19.92 -5.49
CA VAL A 370 -6.50 -21.22 -5.90
C VAL A 370 -4.99 -21.14 -6.11
N ALA A 371 -4.51 -20.11 -6.80
CA ALA A 371 -3.08 -19.88 -7.02
C ALA A 371 -2.29 -19.78 -5.70
N ASP A 372 -2.79 -18.99 -4.74
CA ASP A 372 -2.14 -18.79 -3.44
C ASP A 372 -2.11 -20.06 -2.58
N ILE A 373 -3.03 -21.02 -2.80
CA ILE A 373 -3.09 -22.30 -2.09
C ILE A 373 -2.23 -23.36 -2.77
N VAL A 374 -2.38 -23.51 -4.10
CA VAL A 374 -1.76 -24.61 -4.87
C VAL A 374 -0.29 -24.31 -5.17
N ASN A 375 0.02 -23.07 -5.51
CA ASN A 375 1.36 -22.62 -5.87
C ASN A 375 1.71 -21.34 -5.09
N PRO A 376 1.96 -21.46 -3.77
CA PRO A 376 2.14 -20.30 -2.90
C PRO A 376 3.45 -19.56 -3.17
N LEU A 377 3.41 -18.25 -3.07
CA LEU A 377 4.61 -17.41 -2.99
C LEU A 377 5.39 -17.72 -1.70
N VAL A 378 6.68 -17.95 -1.85
CA VAL A 378 7.63 -18.08 -0.74
C VAL A 378 8.60 -16.90 -0.83
N LEU A 379 8.71 -16.14 0.25
CA LEU A 379 9.73 -15.10 0.35
C LEU A 379 11.06 -15.76 0.73
N ASN A 380 12.09 -15.50 -0.05
CA ASN A 380 13.48 -15.71 0.36
C ASN A 380 13.89 -14.46 1.14
N LEU A 381 13.64 -14.50 2.47
CA LEU A 381 13.97 -13.42 3.41
C LEU A 381 15.37 -13.62 3.93
#